data_09e66c6064f647b6057de0bd816223f3
#
_entry.id   09e66c6064f647b6057de0bd816223f3
#
_cell.length_a   1.000
_cell.length_b   1.000
_cell.length_c   1.000
_cell.angle_alpha   90.00
_cell.angle_beta   90.00
_cell.angle_gamma   90.00
#
_symmetry.space_group_name_H-M   'P 1'
#
loop_
_entity.id
_entity.type
_entity.pdbx_description
1 polymer ?
#
loop_
_entity_poly.entity_id
_entity_poly.type
_entity_poly.pdbx_seq_one_letter_code
_entity_poly.pdbx_strand_id
1 'polypeptide(L)'
;SHEETSKWIKNAAGTFFEDASKVTKLLHPNDDINMSQSSNDTFPTAMHIAAVTILEDKVIPAVELLINTFKRLEKENEGIVKSGRTHLQDATPITFTQEISGWRTSLERDVELIKLSLNPLRELALGGTAVGTGLNAPKGFDVKVAEAVSKLTGKEFVTAGNKFHALTAKDELVFAHGALKALACDLMKIANDVRWLSSGPRCGLGEI
;
A
#
# COMPACT_ATOMS: atom_id res chain seq x y z
N SER A 1 -5.38 -1.31 -17.61
CA SER A 1 -6.36 -2.34 -18.04
C SER A 1 -6.39 -2.45 -19.56
N HIS A 2 -6.91 -3.54 -20.10
CA HIS A 2 -7.16 -3.72 -21.54
C HIS A 2 -7.86 -2.54 -22.19
N GLU A 3 -8.85 -2.03 -21.49
CA GLU A 3 -9.69 -0.92 -21.99
C GLU A 3 -8.90 0.38 -22.07
N GLU A 4 -8.05 0.66 -21.09
CA GLU A 4 -7.18 1.85 -21.10
C GLU A 4 -6.10 1.74 -22.16
N THR A 5 -5.46 0.57 -22.30
CA THR A 5 -4.47 0.34 -23.36
C THR A 5 -5.12 0.45 -24.75
N SER A 6 -6.33 -0.10 -24.92
CA SER A 6 -7.08 0.02 -26.16
C SER A 6 -7.50 1.47 -26.47
N LYS A 7 -7.90 2.24 -25.44
CA LYS A 7 -8.19 3.68 -25.57
C LYS A 7 -6.93 4.46 -25.93
N TRP A 8 -5.80 4.16 -25.30
CA TRP A 8 -4.53 4.82 -25.59
C TRP A 8 -4.07 4.55 -27.03
N ILE A 9 -4.15 3.31 -27.49
CA ILE A 9 -3.81 2.93 -28.88
C ILE A 9 -4.76 3.58 -29.86
N LYS A 10 -6.07 3.60 -29.59
CA LYS A 10 -7.06 4.31 -30.42
C LYS A 10 -6.75 5.80 -30.48
N ASN A 11 -6.39 6.44 -29.38
CA ASN A 11 -6.06 7.86 -29.36
C ASN A 11 -4.73 8.15 -30.08
N ALA A 12 -3.70 7.34 -29.86
CA ALA A 12 -2.41 7.47 -30.53
C ALA A 12 -2.55 7.25 -32.06
N ALA A 13 -3.33 6.26 -32.46
CA ALA A 13 -3.57 5.97 -33.88
C ALA A 13 -4.52 6.99 -34.53
N GLY A 14 -5.48 7.55 -33.77
CA GLY A 14 -6.35 8.63 -34.24
C GLY A 14 -5.61 9.91 -34.60
N THR A 15 -4.36 10.09 -34.12
CA THR A 15 -3.48 11.18 -34.57
C THR A 15 -2.81 10.92 -35.92
N PHE A 16 -2.83 9.67 -36.40
CA PHE A 16 -2.20 9.25 -37.66
C PHE A 16 -3.20 8.83 -38.74
N PHE A 17 -4.47 8.56 -38.39
CA PHE A 17 -5.48 8.05 -39.29
C PHE A 17 -6.77 8.90 -39.21
N GLU A 18 -7.31 9.31 -40.36
CA GLU A 18 -8.56 10.09 -40.44
C GLU A 18 -9.80 9.33 -39.93
N ASP A 19 -9.70 8.01 -39.76
CA ASP A 19 -10.77 7.15 -39.31
C ASP A 19 -10.29 6.15 -38.25
N ALA A 20 -10.53 6.48 -36.97
CA ALA A 20 -10.17 5.64 -35.82
C ALA A 20 -10.85 4.25 -35.84
N SER A 21 -11.94 4.07 -36.64
CA SER A 21 -12.61 2.78 -36.78
C SER A 21 -11.77 1.75 -37.56
N LYS A 22 -10.86 2.23 -38.41
CA LYS A 22 -9.95 1.38 -39.21
C LYS A 22 -8.82 0.81 -38.35
N VAL A 23 -8.45 1.46 -37.26
CA VAL A 23 -7.37 1.04 -36.35
C VAL A 23 -7.77 -0.18 -35.50
N THR A 24 -9.04 -0.31 -35.16
CA THR A 24 -9.55 -1.49 -34.42
C THR A 24 -9.42 -2.80 -35.19
N LYS A 25 -9.22 -2.74 -36.50
CA LYS A 25 -8.98 -3.92 -37.34
C LYS A 25 -7.50 -4.30 -37.45
N LEU A 26 -6.59 -3.38 -37.11
CA LEU A 26 -5.12 -3.61 -37.20
C LEU A 26 -4.55 -4.22 -35.95
N LEU A 27 -5.11 -3.91 -34.76
CA LEU A 27 -4.65 -4.44 -33.46
C LEU A 27 -5.85 -4.91 -32.66
N HIS A 28 -5.94 -6.20 -32.41
CA HIS A 28 -6.98 -6.77 -31.57
C HIS A 28 -6.47 -6.85 -30.11
N PRO A 29 -7.26 -6.38 -29.11
CA PRO A 29 -6.81 -6.34 -27.73
C PRO A 29 -6.37 -7.69 -27.17
N ASN A 30 -7.06 -8.77 -27.51
CA ASN A 30 -6.77 -10.09 -27.01
C ASN A 30 -5.73 -10.85 -27.83
N ASP A 31 -5.74 -10.65 -29.14
CA ASP A 31 -4.89 -11.43 -30.06
C ASP A 31 -3.51 -10.81 -30.23
N ASP A 32 -3.41 -9.46 -30.20
CA ASP A 32 -2.17 -8.76 -30.46
C ASP A 32 -1.53 -8.15 -29.19
N ILE A 33 -2.33 -7.58 -28.27
CA ILE A 33 -1.79 -6.86 -27.11
C ILE A 33 -1.67 -7.77 -25.89
N ASN A 34 -2.62 -8.70 -25.69
CA ASN A 34 -2.68 -9.60 -24.56
C ASN A 34 -2.05 -10.95 -24.82
N MET A 35 -1.19 -11.03 -25.80
CA MET A 35 -0.45 -12.27 -26.05
C MET A 35 0.30 -12.72 -24.79
N SER A 36 0.28 -14.04 -24.53
CA SER A 36 1.00 -14.64 -23.41
C SER A 36 0.48 -14.26 -22.01
N GLN A 37 -0.73 -13.75 -21.93
CA GLN A 37 -1.36 -13.28 -20.68
C GLN A 37 -2.77 -13.87 -20.51
N SER A 38 -3.25 -13.82 -19.29
CA SER A 38 -4.65 -14.11 -18.92
C SER A 38 -5.11 -13.07 -17.90
N SER A 39 -6.41 -12.87 -17.76
CA SER A 39 -6.94 -12.09 -16.63
C SER A 39 -6.60 -12.75 -15.28
N ASN A 40 -6.36 -14.07 -15.27
CA ASN A 40 -6.03 -14.82 -14.07
C ASN A 40 -4.64 -14.50 -13.52
N ASP A 41 -3.66 -14.12 -14.34
CA ASP A 41 -2.34 -13.71 -13.89
C ASP A 41 -2.14 -12.18 -13.90
N THR A 42 -2.78 -11.45 -14.81
CA THR A 42 -2.65 -9.98 -14.89
C THR A 42 -3.34 -9.28 -13.73
N PHE A 43 -4.53 -9.73 -13.31
CA PHE A 43 -5.28 -9.08 -12.23
C PHE A 43 -4.57 -9.16 -10.87
N PRO A 44 -4.14 -10.34 -10.37
CA PRO A 44 -3.37 -10.41 -9.13
C PRO A 44 -2.05 -9.63 -9.23
N THR A 45 -1.37 -9.66 -10.36
CA THR A 45 -0.18 -8.83 -10.60
C THR A 45 -0.47 -7.34 -10.43
N ALA A 46 -1.56 -6.85 -11.02
CA ALA A 46 -1.96 -5.44 -10.88
C ALA A 46 -2.31 -5.07 -9.43
N MET A 47 -2.95 -5.98 -8.68
CA MET A 47 -3.23 -5.78 -7.25
C MET A 47 -1.94 -5.62 -6.44
N HIS A 48 -0.94 -6.48 -6.67
CA HIS A 48 0.35 -6.42 -5.99
C HIS A 48 1.11 -5.12 -6.31
N ILE A 49 1.20 -4.76 -7.59
CA ILE A 49 1.85 -3.50 -8.02
C ILE A 49 1.17 -2.28 -7.38
N ALA A 50 -0.17 -2.24 -7.39
CA ALA A 50 -0.93 -1.14 -6.82
C ALA A 50 -0.72 -1.06 -5.29
N ALA A 51 -0.76 -2.19 -4.58
CA ALA A 51 -0.54 -2.25 -3.14
C ALA A 51 0.86 -1.75 -2.76
N VAL A 52 1.92 -2.27 -3.38
CA VAL A 52 3.30 -1.83 -3.13
C VAL A 52 3.45 -0.33 -3.40
N THR A 53 2.95 0.14 -4.54
CA THR A 53 3.06 1.55 -4.93
C THR A 53 2.37 2.47 -3.92
N ILE A 54 1.14 2.16 -3.52
CA ILE A 54 0.40 3.00 -2.56
C ILE A 54 1.03 2.95 -1.18
N LEU A 55 1.45 1.78 -0.71
CA LEU A 55 2.06 1.64 0.60
C LEU A 55 3.37 2.42 0.70
N GLU A 56 4.25 2.32 -0.29
CA GLU A 56 5.55 3.01 -0.28
C GLU A 56 5.45 4.50 -0.57
N ASP A 57 4.61 4.91 -1.53
CA ASP A 57 4.60 6.31 -2.00
C ASP A 57 3.63 7.19 -1.21
N LYS A 58 2.66 6.61 -0.50
CA LYS A 58 1.62 7.37 0.19
C LYS A 58 1.52 7.03 1.67
N VAL A 59 1.31 5.76 2.01
CA VAL A 59 0.99 5.38 3.39
C VAL A 59 2.20 5.56 4.31
N ILE A 60 3.33 4.95 4.00
CA ILE A 60 4.54 5.05 4.83
C ILE A 60 4.97 6.51 5.01
N PRO A 61 5.11 7.33 3.95
CA PRO A 61 5.49 8.73 4.13
C PRO A 61 4.49 9.55 4.98
N ALA A 62 3.18 9.27 4.87
CA ALA A 62 2.18 9.95 5.68
C ALA A 62 2.30 9.59 7.18
N VAL A 63 2.55 8.32 7.49
CA VAL A 63 2.79 7.89 8.87
C VAL A 63 4.11 8.45 9.41
N GLU A 64 5.17 8.45 8.62
CA GLU A 64 6.47 9.04 8.99
C GLU A 64 6.38 10.55 9.25
N LEU A 65 5.53 11.27 8.52
CA LEU A 65 5.23 12.69 8.79
C LEU A 65 4.60 12.87 10.18
N LEU A 66 3.65 12.00 10.55
CA LEU A 66 3.02 12.05 11.87
C LEU A 66 4.00 11.66 12.98
N ILE A 67 4.84 10.65 12.77
CA ILE A 67 5.93 10.27 13.69
C ILE A 67 6.86 11.47 13.94
N ASN A 68 7.28 12.18 12.89
CA ASN A 68 8.14 13.35 13.01
C ASN A 68 7.43 14.50 13.74
N THR A 69 6.12 14.65 13.55
CA THR A 69 5.30 15.60 14.31
C THR A 69 5.32 15.26 15.80
N PHE A 70 5.14 14.00 16.17
CA PHE A 70 5.22 13.60 17.57
C PHE A 70 6.62 13.80 18.17
N LYS A 71 7.69 13.50 17.44
CA LYS A 71 9.07 13.80 17.89
C LYS A 71 9.26 15.28 18.19
N ARG A 72 8.70 16.15 17.37
CA ARG A 72 8.73 17.61 17.61
C ARG A 72 7.93 17.97 18.86
N LEU A 73 6.72 17.43 19.01
CA LEU A 73 5.87 17.69 20.16
C LEU A 73 6.47 17.16 21.47
N GLU A 74 7.13 16.00 21.46
CA GLU A 74 7.88 15.51 22.62
C GLU A 74 8.90 16.53 23.10
N LYS A 75 9.67 17.12 22.18
CA LYS A 75 10.69 18.11 22.50
C LYS A 75 10.07 19.43 23.00
N GLU A 76 9.00 19.90 22.38
CA GLU A 76 8.32 21.15 22.75
C GLU A 76 7.62 21.07 24.11
N ASN A 77 7.26 19.87 24.56
CA ASN A 77 6.56 19.65 25.83
C ASN A 77 7.44 18.97 26.90
N GLU A 78 8.77 19.09 26.76
CA GLU A 78 9.70 18.52 27.72
C GLU A 78 9.48 19.10 29.13
N GLY A 79 9.44 18.22 30.14
CA GLY A 79 9.30 18.63 31.53
C GLY A 79 7.88 18.90 32.01
N ILE A 80 6.87 18.89 31.15
CA ILE A 80 5.47 19.06 31.55
C ILE A 80 4.99 17.80 32.24
N VAL A 81 4.65 17.91 33.54
CA VAL A 81 4.10 16.84 34.35
C VAL A 81 2.58 16.90 34.33
N LYS A 82 1.95 15.75 34.19
CA LYS A 82 0.48 15.59 34.19
C LYS A 82 0.06 14.38 35.01
N SER A 83 -1.25 14.25 35.26
CA SER A 83 -1.81 13.03 35.81
C SER A 83 -1.75 11.89 34.79
N GLY A 84 -1.13 10.78 35.14
CA GLY A 84 -1.38 9.52 34.46
C GLY A 84 -2.78 9.00 34.79
N ARG A 85 -3.40 8.21 33.90
CA ARG A 85 -4.73 7.65 34.13
C ARG A 85 -4.76 6.17 33.82
N THR A 86 -5.45 5.43 34.70
CA THR A 86 -5.82 4.03 34.49
C THR A 86 -7.31 3.87 34.74
N HIS A 87 -8.00 3.12 33.89
CA HIS A 87 -9.46 2.97 33.97
C HIS A 87 -10.20 4.32 34.05
N LEU A 88 -9.70 5.33 33.31
CA LEU A 88 -10.22 6.71 33.31
C LEU A 88 -10.15 7.43 34.67
N GLN A 89 -9.41 6.89 35.65
CA GLN A 89 -9.17 7.46 36.95
C GLN A 89 -7.75 8.02 37.04
N ASP A 90 -7.58 9.07 37.85
CA ASP A 90 -6.26 9.62 38.13
C ASP A 90 -5.37 8.56 38.78
N ALA A 91 -4.12 8.49 38.31
CA ALA A 91 -3.11 7.57 38.79
C ALA A 91 -1.79 8.31 39.10
N THR A 92 -0.66 7.65 38.96
CA THR A 92 0.66 8.24 39.23
C THR A 92 0.99 9.32 38.21
N PRO A 93 1.78 10.35 38.59
CA PRO A 93 2.26 11.36 37.66
C PRO A 93 3.09 10.75 36.51
N ILE A 94 2.91 11.30 35.31
CA ILE A 94 3.74 11.04 34.14
C ILE A 94 4.13 12.39 33.50
N THR A 95 5.07 12.37 32.58
CA THR A 95 5.28 13.54 31.71
C THR A 95 4.43 13.45 30.46
N PHE A 96 4.02 14.60 29.92
CA PHE A 96 3.30 14.63 28.65
C PHE A 96 4.13 14.07 27.50
N THR A 97 5.46 14.26 27.55
CA THR A 97 6.42 13.63 26.64
C THR A 97 6.33 12.11 26.66
N GLN A 98 6.16 11.48 27.84
CA GLN A 98 6.00 10.02 27.93
C GLN A 98 4.73 9.55 27.25
N GLU A 99 3.63 10.27 27.37
CA GLU A 99 2.37 9.94 26.67
C GLU A 99 2.52 10.04 25.15
N ILE A 100 3.06 11.16 24.64
CA ILE A 100 3.31 11.35 23.21
C ILE A 100 4.29 10.29 22.68
N SER A 101 5.31 9.91 23.45
CA SER A 101 6.27 8.86 23.06
C SER A 101 5.60 7.50 22.85
N GLY A 102 4.56 7.21 23.63
CA GLY A 102 3.73 6.02 23.45
C GLY A 102 3.02 6.03 22.09
N TRP A 103 2.39 7.13 21.74
CA TRP A 103 1.72 7.30 20.44
C TRP A 103 2.71 7.18 19.27
N ARG A 104 3.87 7.82 19.37
CA ARG A 104 4.93 7.74 18.37
C ARG A 104 5.43 6.31 18.18
N THR A 105 5.69 5.61 19.27
CA THR A 105 6.23 4.24 19.21
C THR A 105 5.24 3.27 18.55
N SER A 106 3.94 3.40 18.80
CA SER A 106 2.92 2.62 18.10
C SER A 106 3.06 2.80 16.57
N LEU A 107 3.12 4.03 16.09
CA LEU A 107 3.24 4.32 14.66
C LEU A 107 4.57 3.84 14.06
N GLU A 108 5.68 3.93 14.81
CA GLU A 108 6.98 3.39 14.38
C GLU A 108 6.89 1.86 14.17
N ARG A 109 6.21 1.15 15.08
CA ARG A 109 5.93 -0.29 14.94
C ARG A 109 5.02 -0.60 13.75
N ASP A 110 3.99 0.19 13.53
CA ASP A 110 3.09 0.02 12.39
C ASP A 110 3.83 0.16 11.06
N VAL A 111 4.74 1.13 10.94
CA VAL A 111 5.61 1.27 9.76
C VAL A 111 6.47 0.03 9.54
N GLU A 112 7.04 -0.55 10.61
CA GLU A 112 7.79 -1.82 10.53
C GLU A 112 6.91 -2.96 10.00
N LEU A 113 5.69 -3.11 10.54
CA LEU A 113 4.74 -4.14 10.11
C LEU A 113 4.34 -3.98 8.63
N ILE A 114 4.08 -2.74 8.19
CA ILE A 114 3.79 -2.44 6.79
C ILE A 114 4.99 -2.79 5.90
N LYS A 115 6.20 -2.40 6.29
CA LYS A 115 7.43 -2.72 5.54
C LYS A 115 7.66 -4.23 5.42
N LEU A 116 7.38 -5.01 6.48
CA LEU A 116 7.45 -6.47 6.43
C LEU A 116 6.46 -7.08 5.42
N SER A 117 5.29 -6.49 5.26
CA SER A 117 4.28 -6.98 4.32
C SER A 117 4.61 -6.71 2.85
N LEU A 118 5.55 -5.81 2.55
CA LEU A 118 5.92 -5.47 1.17
C LEU A 118 6.64 -6.61 0.45
N ASN A 119 7.50 -7.37 1.15
CA ASN A 119 8.34 -8.38 0.51
C ASN A 119 7.54 -9.42 -0.27
N PRO A 120 6.53 -10.10 0.33
CA PRO A 120 5.73 -11.05 -0.42
C PRO A 120 4.87 -10.39 -1.52
N LEU A 121 4.47 -9.13 -1.36
CA LEU A 121 3.73 -8.40 -2.40
C LEU A 121 4.56 -8.09 -3.65
N ARG A 122 5.88 -8.17 -3.56
CA ARG A 122 6.77 -7.94 -4.72
C ARG A 122 6.83 -9.11 -5.68
N GLU A 123 6.31 -10.28 -5.30
CA GLU A 123 6.24 -11.45 -6.16
C GLU A 123 5.03 -11.38 -7.09
N LEU A 124 5.27 -11.45 -8.41
CA LEU A 124 4.24 -11.27 -9.43
C LEU A 124 3.78 -12.59 -10.04
N ALA A 125 2.46 -12.72 -10.16
CA ALA A 125 1.81 -13.88 -10.78
C ALA A 125 1.98 -13.93 -12.31
N LEU A 126 2.28 -12.81 -12.96
CA LEU A 126 2.33 -12.70 -14.42
C LEU A 126 3.32 -13.68 -15.03
N GLY A 127 2.91 -14.28 -16.14
CA GLY A 127 3.62 -15.39 -16.78
C GLY A 127 3.06 -16.77 -16.45
N GLY A 128 2.17 -16.89 -15.46
CA GLY A 128 1.45 -18.13 -15.18
C GLY A 128 0.35 -18.43 -16.18
N THR A 129 -0.08 -17.43 -16.93
CA THR A 129 -1.20 -17.47 -17.89
C THR A 129 -2.52 -17.91 -17.22
N ALA A 130 -3.29 -18.81 -17.84
CA ALA A 130 -4.63 -19.15 -17.36
C ALA A 130 -4.65 -19.90 -16.02
N VAL A 131 -3.72 -20.84 -15.82
CA VAL A 131 -3.76 -21.80 -14.70
C VAL A 131 -2.43 -21.96 -13.95
N GLY A 132 -1.40 -21.22 -14.32
CA GLY A 132 -0.09 -21.27 -13.66
C GLY A 132 0.99 -22.04 -14.41
N THR A 133 0.67 -22.67 -15.54
CA THR A 133 1.62 -23.46 -16.33
C THR A 133 2.49 -22.64 -17.27
N GLY A 134 2.11 -21.38 -17.52
CA GLY A 134 2.80 -20.52 -18.49
C GLY A 134 2.58 -20.97 -19.95
N LEU A 135 1.49 -21.69 -20.22
CA LEU A 135 1.17 -22.16 -21.57
C LEU A 135 1.06 -20.96 -22.54
N ASN A 136 1.71 -21.08 -23.69
CA ASN A 136 1.79 -20.02 -24.74
C ASN A 136 2.61 -18.78 -24.34
N ALA A 137 3.26 -18.76 -23.17
CA ALA A 137 4.20 -17.70 -22.83
C ALA A 137 5.62 -18.05 -23.31
N PRO A 138 6.36 -17.13 -23.93
CA PRO A 138 7.77 -17.35 -24.30
C PRO A 138 8.61 -17.61 -23.04
N LYS A 139 9.66 -18.43 -23.18
CA LYS A 139 10.57 -18.71 -22.07
C LYS A 139 11.18 -17.43 -21.50
N GLY A 140 11.06 -17.23 -20.18
CA GLY A 140 11.57 -16.06 -19.47
C GLY A 140 10.68 -14.82 -19.59
N PHE A 141 9.48 -14.94 -20.13
CA PHE A 141 8.50 -13.86 -20.21
C PHE A 141 8.19 -13.28 -18.83
N ASP A 142 7.94 -14.12 -17.85
CA ASP A 142 7.65 -13.77 -16.46
C ASP A 142 8.76 -12.94 -15.80
N VAL A 143 10.01 -13.34 -15.97
CA VAL A 143 11.18 -12.61 -15.45
C VAL A 143 11.30 -11.24 -16.12
N LYS A 144 11.23 -11.19 -17.45
CA LYS A 144 11.33 -9.95 -18.22
C LYS A 144 10.22 -8.94 -17.89
N VAL A 145 9.01 -9.44 -17.61
CA VAL A 145 7.91 -8.57 -17.21
C VAL A 145 8.16 -8.01 -15.81
N ALA A 146 8.60 -8.81 -14.85
CA ALA A 146 8.93 -8.32 -13.52
C ALA A 146 10.04 -7.25 -13.57
N GLU A 147 11.07 -7.45 -14.38
CA GLU A 147 12.12 -6.46 -14.63
C GLU A 147 11.58 -5.18 -15.27
N ALA A 148 10.69 -5.30 -16.25
CA ALA A 148 10.06 -4.15 -16.92
C ALA A 148 9.17 -3.36 -15.93
N VAL A 149 8.39 -4.04 -15.12
CA VAL A 149 7.56 -3.42 -14.06
C VAL A 149 8.46 -2.70 -13.06
N SER A 150 9.55 -3.34 -12.62
CA SER A 150 10.51 -2.73 -11.69
C SER A 150 11.09 -1.44 -12.28
N LYS A 151 11.49 -1.46 -13.54
CA LYS A 151 12.03 -0.29 -14.25
C LYS A 151 10.99 0.83 -14.39
N LEU A 152 9.74 0.50 -14.71
CA LEU A 152 8.67 1.48 -14.92
C LEU A 152 8.20 2.12 -13.61
N THR A 153 8.18 1.38 -12.52
CA THR A 153 7.70 1.84 -11.22
C THR A 153 8.81 2.43 -10.34
N GLY A 154 10.06 2.14 -10.63
CA GLY A 154 11.20 2.44 -9.76
C GLY A 154 11.23 1.60 -8.49
N LYS A 155 10.45 0.51 -8.44
CA LYS A 155 10.32 -0.40 -7.29
C LYS A 155 10.76 -1.80 -7.68
N GLU A 156 11.27 -2.55 -6.72
CA GLU A 156 11.70 -3.92 -6.96
C GLU A 156 10.50 -4.87 -7.03
N PHE A 157 10.38 -5.60 -8.14
CA PHE A 157 9.43 -6.71 -8.32
C PHE A 157 10.16 -7.90 -8.91
N VAL A 158 9.72 -9.09 -8.53
CA VAL A 158 10.27 -10.36 -8.98
C VAL A 158 9.15 -11.29 -9.46
N THR A 159 9.50 -12.27 -10.27
CA THR A 159 8.56 -13.30 -10.66
C THR A 159 8.29 -14.24 -9.48
N ALA A 160 7.01 -14.57 -9.21
CA ALA A 160 6.67 -15.52 -8.15
C ALA A 160 7.23 -16.91 -8.45
N GLY A 161 7.83 -17.51 -7.44
CA GLY A 161 8.44 -18.84 -7.55
C GLY A 161 7.43 -19.97 -7.82
N ASN A 162 6.17 -19.79 -7.42
CA ASN A 162 5.08 -20.72 -7.68
C ASN A 162 3.88 -19.98 -8.27
N LYS A 163 3.67 -20.12 -9.59
CA LYS A 163 2.58 -19.46 -10.29
C LYS A 163 1.19 -20.01 -9.93
N PHE A 164 1.09 -21.27 -9.52
CA PHE A 164 -0.19 -21.86 -9.07
C PHE A 164 -0.67 -21.19 -7.78
N HIS A 165 0.23 -20.94 -6.84
CA HIS A 165 -0.04 -20.16 -5.63
C HIS A 165 -0.39 -18.71 -5.99
N ALA A 166 0.47 -18.03 -6.72
CA ALA A 166 0.35 -16.61 -6.99
C ALA A 166 -0.93 -16.22 -7.77
N LEU A 167 -1.46 -17.12 -8.60
CA LEU A 167 -2.73 -16.90 -9.30
C LEU A 167 -3.93 -16.97 -8.37
N THR A 168 -3.91 -17.86 -7.38
CA THR A 168 -5.09 -18.25 -6.60
C THR A 168 -5.12 -17.66 -5.19
N ALA A 169 -3.99 -17.65 -4.51
CA ALA A 169 -3.88 -17.13 -3.15
C ALA A 169 -3.85 -15.59 -3.12
N LYS A 170 -4.30 -15.03 -1.99
CA LYS A 170 -4.30 -13.58 -1.73
C LYS A 170 -3.82 -13.28 -0.32
N ASP A 171 -3.07 -14.23 0.26
CA ASP A 171 -2.53 -14.18 1.62
C ASP A 171 -1.57 -12.99 1.81
N GLU A 172 -0.79 -12.63 0.79
CA GLU A 172 0.09 -11.46 0.85
C GLU A 172 -0.71 -10.16 0.99
N LEU A 173 -1.81 -10.03 0.25
CA LEU A 173 -2.72 -8.88 0.38
C LEU A 173 -3.46 -8.87 1.72
N VAL A 174 -3.84 -10.04 2.24
CA VAL A 174 -4.44 -10.19 3.56
C VAL A 174 -3.45 -9.79 4.65
N PHE A 175 -2.19 -10.19 4.53
CA PHE A 175 -1.14 -9.78 5.47
C PHE A 175 -0.93 -8.26 5.47
N ALA A 176 -0.80 -7.64 4.31
CA ALA A 176 -0.69 -6.19 4.19
C ALA A 176 -1.92 -5.46 4.74
N HIS A 177 -3.13 -5.97 4.48
CA HIS A 177 -4.36 -5.44 5.06
C HIS A 177 -4.36 -5.58 6.59
N GLY A 178 -3.83 -6.66 7.14
CA GLY A 178 -3.65 -6.85 8.58
C GLY A 178 -2.74 -5.79 9.20
N ALA A 179 -1.62 -5.45 8.55
CA ALA A 179 -0.73 -4.37 8.98
C ALA A 179 -1.43 -3.00 8.94
N LEU A 180 -2.19 -2.70 7.87
CA LEU A 180 -3.00 -1.49 7.80
C LEU A 180 -4.10 -1.42 8.87
N LYS A 181 -4.66 -2.57 9.23
CA LYS A 181 -5.65 -2.64 10.32
C LYS A 181 -5.02 -2.32 11.68
N ALA A 182 -3.78 -2.77 11.95
CA ALA A 182 -3.03 -2.41 13.15
C ALA A 182 -2.85 -0.89 13.21
N LEU A 183 -2.34 -0.28 12.16
CA LEU A 183 -2.21 1.17 12.02
C LEU A 183 -3.55 1.90 12.28
N ALA A 184 -4.66 1.42 11.71
CA ALA A 184 -5.97 2.03 11.91
C ALA A 184 -6.43 1.97 13.38
N CYS A 185 -6.15 0.88 14.08
CA CYS A 185 -6.45 0.74 15.51
C CYS A 185 -5.65 1.74 16.34
N ASP A 186 -4.36 1.88 16.08
CA ASP A 186 -3.49 2.81 16.81
C ASP A 186 -3.84 4.28 16.51
N LEU A 187 -4.11 4.62 15.25
CA LEU A 187 -4.61 5.96 14.90
C LEU A 187 -5.95 6.28 15.60
N MET A 188 -6.84 5.32 15.68
CA MET A 188 -8.11 5.49 16.40
C MET A 188 -7.88 5.71 17.89
N LYS A 189 -6.98 4.96 18.51
CA LYS A 189 -6.58 5.14 19.92
C LYS A 189 -6.00 6.54 20.16
N ILE A 190 -5.05 6.95 19.34
CA ILE A 190 -4.42 8.28 19.43
C ILE A 190 -5.46 9.39 19.27
N ALA A 191 -6.32 9.28 18.25
CA ALA A 191 -7.37 10.28 18.01
C ALA A 191 -8.37 10.37 19.19
N ASN A 192 -8.72 9.25 19.82
CA ASN A 192 -9.57 9.25 21.00
C ASN A 192 -8.88 9.86 22.22
N ASP A 193 -7.59 9.60 22.43
CA ASP A 193 -6.81 10.23 23.50
C ASP A 193 -6.77 11.74 23.31
N VAL A 194 -6.39 12.23 22.14
CA VAL A 194 -6.34 13.67 21.83
C VAL A 194 -7.70 14.32 22.02
N ARG A 195 -8.77 13.68 21.50
CA ARG A 195 -10.13 14.20 21.66
C ARG A 195 -10.54 14.32 23.13
N TRP A 196 -10.13 13.36 23.95
CA TRP A 196 -10.49 13.33 25.35
C TRP A 196 -9.66 14.33 26.17
N LEU A 197 -8.35 14.38 25.98
CA LEU A 197 -7.46 15.33 26.64
C LEU A 197 -7.83 16.80 26.31
N SER A 198 -8.28 17.05 25.08
CA SER A 198 -8.77 18.39 24.66
C SER A 198 -10.24 18.66 25.01
N SER A 199 -10.89 17.76 25.73
CA SER A 199 -12.30 17.93 26.08
C SER A 199 -12.51 19.13 27.00
N GLY A 200 -13.49 19.92 26.68
CA GLY A 200 -14.05 21.09 27.34
C GLY A 200 -13.24 21.79 28.45
N PRO A 201 -13.00 23.11 28.36
CA PRO A 201 -12.14 23.82 29.31
C PRO A 201 -12.74 23.96 30.72
N ARG A 202 -14.05 23.70 30.92
CA ARG A 202 -14.73 23.84 32.21
C ARG A 202 -15.19 22.53 32.80
N CYS A 203 -15.78 21.65 31.97
CA CYS A 203 -16.39 20.39 32.44
C CYS A 203 -15.68 19.15 31.87
N GLY A 204 -14.68 19.33 31.06
CA GLY A 204 -13.83 18.28 30.55
C GLY A 204 -12.41 18.32 31.15
N LEU A 205 -11.45 17.59 30.54
CA LEU A 205 -10.08 17.53 31.04
C LEU A 205 -9.31 18.81 30.74
N GLY A 206 -9.45 19.38 29.54
CA GLY A 206 -8.79 20.64 29.16
C GLY A 206 -7.27 20.62 29.31
N GLU A 207 -6.63 19.49 29.05
CA GLU A 207 -5.16 19.33 29.21
C GLU A 207 -4.37 19.77 27.97
N ILE A 208 -5.00 19.75 26.79
CA ILE A 208 -4.40 20.18 25.53
C ILE A 208 -5.37 21.01 24.70
#